data_682377b40419e928b9fac0d36977a5f5
#
_entry.id   682377b40419e928b9fac0d36977a5f5
#
_cell.length_a   1.000
_cell.length_b   1.000
_cell.length_c   1.000
_cell.angle_alpha   90.00
_cell.angle_beta   90.00
_cell.angle_gamma   90.00
#
_symmetry.space_group_name_H-M   'P 1'
#
loop_
_entity.id
_entity.type
_entity.pdbx_description
1 polymer ?
#
loop_
_entity_poly.entity_id
_entity_poly.type
_entity_poly.pdbx_seq_one_letter_code
_entity_poly.pdbx_strand_id
1 'polypeptide(L)'
;FLRGIAKYNLDDLLGAEADFSTAIRLNPVYTQAYTYRAITRSRLGNYDDALQDFREAIDLRPDLPGPYYSRGVTRLLNQQFKEAIDDFDKFIRQENKVADAFICRGLSYLHLKDTVRAYDNFNTAIRTNRENPGGYNRRGGLYMEQKRFAEAEADFNKAIECDSAYLLSYFNRALVYSDTNRPMLALADFDKVIQLDSTNSLTYFNRAMLRTQIGDYNRALDDYDKVALYSPNNVLVYYNRAGVYAQLGELEKAIDDYSSAIKLYPDFANAYIYRGRLRELLRDPQGAKKDRDTAQKKIAEYRSRLSDSTYSIYADTTQRFDRLLSFDSKFSGGSFDRITGHNGGHEEMRLLPLFKFTLMRPDTVPTVERYHVQRVEDFRKRVDNEYLTLSWRESNIPADTLVMLDKQYVEELKSDRASWTVLFERGVTQSLIKQYTNAVNTFSAAIEQNPSNPFLYLNRSTTRAEMIDFISSIDNSYQRITIDSDPANRLNNNSKRTYSYDEAVADLNKAIKLFPDLAYSYYNRANLKALSGSLPEAFED
;
A
#
# COMPACT_ATOMS: atom_id res chain seq x y z
N PHE A 1 25.78 -13.09 14.82
CA PHE A 1 25.50 -11.65 14.67
C PHE A 1 25.76 -11.16 13.24
N LEU A 2 27.00 -11.31 12.70
CA LEU A 2 27.33 -10.84 11.34
C LEU A 2 26.46 -11.47 10.24
N ARG A 3 26.11 -12.76 10.38
CA ARG A 3 25.17 -13.41 9.46
C ARG A 3 23.78 -12.78 9.53
N GLY A 4 23.34 -12.39 10.73
CA GLY A 4 22.08 -11.66 10.90
C GLY A 4 22.10 -10.30 10.19
N ILE A 5 23.21 -9.55 10.28
CA ILE A 5 23.38 -8.30 9.52
C ILE A 5 23.33 -8.54 8.00
N ALA A 6 24.01 -9.59 7.51
CA ALA A 6 23.97 -9.92 6.08
C ALA A 6 22.55 -10.26 5.61
N LYS A 7 21.80 -11.05 6.39
CA LYS A 7 20.39 -11.36 6.10
C LYS A 7 19.51 -10.12 6.14
N TYR A 8 19.70 -9.26 7.15
CA TYR A 8 18.98 -7.99 7.24
C TYR A 8 19.18 -7.12 5.99
N ASN A 9 20.43 -7.02 5.50
CA ASN A 9 20.74 -6.27 4.28
C ASN A 9 20.20 -6.92 3.00
N LEU A 10 19.95 -8.22 3.03
CA LEU A 10 19.30 -8.99 1.95
C LEU A 10 17.77 -9.06 2.08
N ASP A 11 17.21 -8.28 3.03
CA ASP A 11 15.77 -8.24 3.33
C ASP A 11 15.18 -9.56 3.88
N ASP A 12 16.05 -10.53 4.29
CA ASP A 12 15.64 -11.72 5.03
C ASP A 12 15.49 -11.35 6.52
N LEU A 13 14.41 -10.64 6.84
CA LEU A 13 14.19 -10.11 8.18
C LEU A 13 13.95 -11.20 9.23
N LEU A 14 13.20 -12.26 8.87
CA LEU A 14 12.94 -13.37 9.78
C LEU A 14 14.21 -14.16 10.09
N GLY A 15 15.01 -14.43 9.06
CA GLY A 15 16.32 -15.07 9.25
C GLY A 15 17.31 -14.19 10.04
N ALA A 16 17.24 -12.87 9.88
CA ALA A 16 18.03 -11.91 10.65
C ALA A 16 17.62 -11.93 12.14
N GLU A 17 16.31 -11.87 12.45
CA GLU A 17 15.80 -11.94 13.82
C GLU A 17 16.22 -13.24 14.52
N ALA A 18 16.13 -14.38 13.85
CA ALA A 18 16.56 -15.67 14.39
C ALA A 18 18.07 -15.69 14.71
N ASP A 19 18.89 -15.11 13.84
CA ASP A 19 20.33 -15.02 14.04
C ASP A 19 20.71 -14.05 15.17
N PHE A 20 20.03 -12.91 15.30
CA PHE A 20 20.24 -11.99 16.41
C PHE A 20 19.75 -12.61 17.75
N SER A 21 18.63 -13.33 17.73
CA SER A 21 18.15 -14.07 18.91
C SER A 21 19.15 -15.14 19.35
N THR A 22 19.77 -15.83 18.43
CA THR A 22 20.84 -16.78 18.73
C THR A 22 22.09 -16.07 19.29
N ALA A 23 22.45 -14.91 18.76
CA ALA A 23 23.56 -14.12 19.27
C ALA A 23 23.32 -13.67 20.72
N ILE A 24 22.12 -13.21 21.05
CA ILE A 24 21.71 -12.81 22.40
C ILE A 24 21.73 -14.01 23.35
N ARG A 25 21.23 -15.16 22.93
CA ARG A 25 21.26 -16.38 23.75
C ARG A 25 22.71 -16.79 24.11
N LEU A 26 23.64 -16.63 23.17
CA LEU A 26 25.05 -16.96 23.38
C LEU A 26 25.80 -15.89 24.18
N ASN A 27 25.39 -14.64 24.08
CA ASN A 27 25.93 -13.52 24.81
C ASN A 27 24.80 -12.56 25.24
N PRO A 28 24.20 -12.76 26.44
CA PRO A 28 23.07 -11.95 26.91
C PRO A 28 23.37 -10.47 27.16
N VAL A 29 24.62 -10.06 27.18
CA VAL A 29 25.03 -8.65 27.34
C VAL A 29 25.45 -7.99 26.03
N TYR A 30 25.13 -8.62 24.89
CA TYR A 30 25.51 -8.12 23.58
C TYR A 30 24.54 -7.03 23.10
N THR A 31 24.75 -5.81 23.53
CA THR A 31 23.90 -4.62 23.25
C THR A 31 23.58 -4.44 21.76
N GLN A 32 24.58 -4.65 20.87
CA GLN A 32 24.35 -4.49 19.44
C GLN A 32 23.37 -5.54 18.89
N ALA A 33 23.38 -6.77 19.42
CA ALA A 33 22.45 -7.80 18.96
C ALA A 33 21.00 -7.47 19.35
N TYR A 34 20.76 -6.93 20.55
CA TYR A 34 19.46 -6.40 20.93
C TYR A 34 19.03 -5.24 20.01
N THR A 35 19.93 -4.28 19.76
CA THR A 35 19.63 -3.12 18.91
C THR A 35 19.24 -3.55 17.49
N TYR A 36 20.01 -4.46 16.87
CA TYR A 36 19.71 -4.92 15.51
C TYR A 36 18.47 -5.82 15.46
N ARG A 37 18.21 -6.63 16.50
CA ARG A 37 16.97 -7.40 16.59
C ARG A 37 15.76 -6.46 16.72
N ALA A 38 15.86 -5.43 17.55
CA ALA A 38 14.85 -4.42 17.71
C ALA A 38 14.54 -3.69 16.38
N ILE A 39 15.58 -3.26 15.67
CA ILE A 39 15.42 -2.64 14.33
C ILE A 39 14.74 -3.63 13.38
N THR A 40 15.13 -4.91 13.38
CA THR A 40 14.53 -5.94 12.54
C THR A 40 13.06 -6.16 12.87
N ARG A 41 12.72 -6.27 14.16
CA ARG A 41 11.34 -6.39 14.67
C ARG A 41 10.50 -5.17 14.33
N SER A 42 11.09 -3.98 14.44
CA SER A 42 10.44 -2.74 14.03
C SER A 42 10.11 -2.75 12.53
N ARG A 43 11.00 -3.28 11.68
CA ARG A 43 10.72 -3.49 10.25
C ARG A 43 9.66 -4.56 9.98
N LEU A 44 9.52 -5.53 10.86
CA LEU A 44 8.46 -6.54 10.80
C LEU A 44 7.12 -6.04 11.38
N GLY A 45 7.06 -4.79 11.89
CA GLY A 45 5.86 -4.24 12.52
C GLY A 45 5.69 -4.67 13.99
N ASN A 46 6.57 -5.50 14.52
CA ASN A 46 6.53 -6.00 15.90
C ASN A 46 7.07 -4.94 16.87
N TYR A 47 6.36 -3.80 16.96
CA TYR A 47 6.85 -2.63 17.68
C TYR A 47 7.03 -2.86 19.19
N ASP A 48 6.14 -3.58 19.83
CA ASP A 48 6.22 -3.82 21.28
C ASP A 48 7.45 -4.64 21.64
N ASP A 49 7.72 -5.71 20.91
CA ASP A 49 8.93 -6.53 21.09
C ASP A 49 10.21 -5.75 20.74
N ALA A 50 10.14 -4.91 19.70
CA ALA A 50 11.25 -4.02 19.35
C ALA A 50 11.55 -3.02 20.47
N LEU A 51 10.52 -2.41 21.06
CA LEU A 51 10.65 -1.47 22.17
C LEU A 51 11.21 -2.14 23.42
N GLN A 52 10.89 -3.43 23.64
CA GLN A 52 11.48 -4.20 24.73
C GLN A 52 12.97 -4.42 24.49
N ASP A 53 13.38 -4.87 23.32
CA ASP A 53 14.77 -5.07 22.97
C ASP A 53 15.60 -3.77 23.07
N PHE A 54 15.02 -2.63 22.67
CA PHE A 54 15.67 -1.34 22.86
C PHE A 54 15.83 -0.97 24.33
N ARG A 55 14.87 -1.34 25.20
CA ARG A 55 15.04 -1.15 26.66
C ARG A 55 16.24 -1.94 27.15
N GLU A 56 16.32 -3.23 26.83
CA GLU A 56 17.45 -4.09 27.20
C GLU A 56 18.80 -3.51 26.68
N ALA A 57 18.84 -3.05 25.44
CA ALA A 57 20.04 -2.44 24.87
C ALA A 57 20.46 -1.17 25.62
N ILE A 58 19.51 -0.33 26.01
CA ILE A 58 19.75 0.92 26.73
C ILE A 58 20.13 0.65 28.18
N ASP A 59 19.52 -0.32 28.84
CA ASP A 59 19.83 -0.69 30.22
C ASP A 59 21.25 -1.27 30.32
N LEU A 60 21.68 -2.05 29.32
CA LEU A 60 23.05 -2.55 29.22
C LEU A 60 24.08 -1.45 28.95
N ARG A 61 23.75 -0.48 28.10
CA ARG A 61 24.65 0.60 27.68
C ARG A 61 23.89 1.91 27.48
N PRO A 62 23.58 2.62 28.58
CA PRO A 62 22.83 3.88 28.53
C PRO A 62 23.65 5.05 27.93
N ASP A 63 24.94 4.87 27.77
CA ASP A 63 25.87 5.82 27.15
C ASP A 63 25.85 5.80 25.63
N LEU A 64 25.26 4.77 24.99
CA LEU A 64 25.19 4.67 23.53
C LEU A 64 24.00 5.46 22.98
N PRO A 65 24.24 6.44 22.06
CA PRO A 65 23.15 7.23 21.48
C PRO A 65 22.29 6.43 20.48
N GLY A 66 22.87 5.51 19.72
CA GLY A 66 22.18 4.78 18.64
C GLY A 66 20.87 4.09 19.04
N PRO A 67 20.80 3.34 20.16
CA PRO A 67 19.57 2.72 20.63
C PRO A 67 18.44 3.73 20.92
N TYR A 68 18.75 4.94 21.45
CA TYR A 68 17.75 5.99 21.66
C TYR A 68 17.18 6.49 20.33
N TYR A 69 18.05 6.75 19.36
CA TYR A 69 17.61 7.17 18.02
C TYR A 69 16.69 6.14 17.38
N SER A 70 17.11 4.88 17.33
CA SER A 70 16.32 3.81 16.72
C SER A 70 15.01 3.54 17.46
N ARG A 71 15.00 3.63 18.79
CA ARG A 71 13.78 3.54 19.59
C ARG A 71 12.84 4.72 19.35
N GLY A 72 13.38 5.93 19.25
CA GLY A 72 12.61 7.13 18.90
C GLY A 72 11.93 6.99 17.54
N VAL A 73 12.65 6.47 16.55
CA VAL A 73 12.07 6.16 15.23
C VAL A 73 10.96 5.10 15.34
N THR A 74 11.20 4.01 16.06
CA THR A 74 10.19 2.96 16.27
C THR A 74 8.94 3.51 16.97
N ARG A 75 9.11 4.39 17.96
CA ARG A 75 8.02 5.07 18.66
C ARG A 75 7.26 6.03 17.75
N LEU A 76 7.96 6.75 16.87
CA LEU A 76 7.32 7.59 15.86
C LEU A 76 6.44 6.76 14.91
N LEU A 77 6.93 5.60 14.46
CA LEU A 77 6.17 4.65 13.65
C LEU A 77 4.97 4.08 14.41
N ASN A 78 5.16 3.76 15.69
CA ASN A 78 4.10 3.26 16.58
C ASN A 78 3.22 4.39 17.17
N GLN A 79 3.26 5.61 16.60
CA GLN A 79 2.46 6.78 16.99
C GLN A 79 2.63 7.24 18.46
N GLN A 80 3.70 6.81 19.12
CA GLN A 80 4.08 7.25 20.45
C GLN A 80 4.92 8.52 20.37
N PHE A 81 4.29 9.61 19.88
CA PHE A 81 5.02 10.82 19.45
C PHE A 81 5.72 11.55 20.60
N LYS A 82 5.14 11.58 21.81
CA LYS A 82 5.74 12.24 22.96
C LYS A 82 7.00 11.50 23.40
N GLU A 83 6.88 10.20 23.53
CA GLU A 83 8.00 9.32 23.91
C GLU A 83 9.10 9.29 22.85
N ALA A 84 8.72 9.41 21.56
CA ALA A 84 9.68 9.55 20.47
C ALA A 84 10.50 10.83 20.62
N ILE A 85 9.86 11.96 20.96
CA ILE A 85 10.55 13.24 21.20
C ILE A 85 11.56 13.09 22.34
N ASP A 86 11.20 12.44 23.45
CA ASP A 86 12.08 12.22 24.58
C ASP A 86 13.34 11.42 24.19
N ASP A 87 13.18 10.43 23.34
CA ASP A 87 14.31 9.63 22.83
C ASP A 87 15.19 10.43 21.86
N PHE A 88 14.59 11.20 20.94
CA PHE A 88 15.35 12.09 20.06
C PHE A 88 16.07 13.18 20.86
N ASP A 89 15.50 13.68 21.95
CA ASP A 89 16.17 14.64 22.82
C ASP A 89 17.39 14.04 23.50
N LYS A 90 17.32 12.78 23.94
CA LYS A 90 18.47 12.07 24.51
C LYS A 90 19.55 11.84 23.48
N PHE A 91 19.19 11.43 22.25
CA PHE A 91 20.11 11.26 21.16
C PHE A 91 20.81 12.58 20.78
N ILE A 92 20.05 13.64 20.54
CA ILE A 92 20.53 14.94 20.08
C ILE A 92 21.48 15.61 21.10
N ARG A 93 21.29 15.36 22.41
CA ARG A 93 22.22 15.85 23.43
C ARG A 93 23.62 15.27 23.28
N GLN A 94 23.75 14.06 22.77
CA GLN A 94 25.03 13.38 22.56
C GLN A 94 25.55 13.58 21.12
N GLU A 95 24.62 13.54 20.15
CA GLU A 95 24.91 13.55 18.71
C GLU A 95 24.08 14.63 17.99
N ASN A 96 24.54 15.88 18.09
CA ASN A 96 23.81 17.05 17.57
C ASN A 96 24.09 17.39 16.09
N LYS A 97 24.89 16.56 15.39
CA LYS A 97 25.25 16.77 13.97
C LYS A 97 24.48 15.86 13.01
N VAL A 98 23.48 15.14 13.48
CA VAL A 98 22.67 14.24 12.67
C VAL A 98 21.37 14.96 12.27
N ALA A 99 21.28 15.44 11.05
CA ALA A 99 20.11 16.20 10.55
C ALA A 99 18.81 15.40 10.66
N ASP A 100 18.88 14.10 10.40
CA ASP A 100 17.70 13.22 10.40
C ASP A 100 17.05 13.09 11.79
N ALA A 101 17.83 13.22 12.87
CA ALA A 101 17.27 13.23 14.22
C ALA A 101 16.36 14.45 14.45
N PHE A 102 16.73 15.61 13.91
CA PHE A 102 15.88 16.80 13.95
C PHE A 102 14.67 16.64 13.04
N ILE A 103 14.81 16.01 11.86
CA ILE A 103 13.69 15.73 10.96
C ILE A 103 12.67 14.84 11.68
N CYS A 104 13.10 13.72 12.28
CA CYS A 104 12.22 12.79 12.97
C CYS A 104 11.55 13.42 14.19
N ARG A 105 12.28 14.23 14.97
CA ARG A 105 11.70 14.97 16.08
C ARG A 105 10.70 16.03 15.60
N GLY A 106 11.00 16.72 14.50
CA GLY A 106 10.09 17.66 13.85
C GLY A 106 8.80 17.00 13.36
N LEU A 107 8.90 15.81 12.78
CA LEU A 107 7.73 15.00 12.40
C LEU A 107 6.88 14.61 13.61
N SER A 108 7.53 14.23 14.74
CA SER A 108 6.80 13.92 15.97
C SER A 108 6.02 15.13 16.49
N TYR A 109 6.62 16.33 16.45
CA TYR A 109 5.91 17.57 16.79
C TYR A 109 4.77 17.88 15.81
N LEU A 110 4.97 17.63 14.51
CA LEU A 110 3.93 17.85 13.50
C LEU A 110 2.70 16.96 13.76
N HIS A 111 2.92 15.69 14.08
CA HIS A 111 1.83 14.78 14.46
C HIS A 111 1.10 15.21 15.74
N LEU A 112 1.80 15.86 16.66
CA LEU A 112 1.20 16.50 17.83
C LEU A 112 0.57 17.88 17.53
N LYS A 113 0.55 18.29 16.25
CA LYS A 113 0.05 19.59 15.77
C LYS A 113 0.83 20.79 16.29
N ASP A 114 2.03 20.59 16.78
CA ASP A 114 2.95 21.65 17.16
C ASP A 114 3.81 22.06 15.94
N THR A 115 3.18 22.82 15.07
CA THR A 115 3.80 23.28 13.81
C THR A 115 4.99 24.22 14.04
N VAL A 116 5.00 24.94 15.17
CA VAL A 116 6.08 25.87 15.51
C VAL A 116 7.36 25.05 15.81
N ARG A 117 7.28 24.09 16.73
CA ARG A 117 8.41 23.25 17.05
C ARG A 117 8.82 22.35 15.87
N ALA A 118 7.88 21.89 15.06
CA ALA A 118 8.18 21.15 13.84
C ALA A 118 9.02 22.00 12.88
N TYR A 119 8.61 23.25 12.63
CA TYR A 119 9.33 24.20 11.77
C TYR A 119 10.76 24.47 12.28
N ASP A 120 10.93 24.72 13.60
CA ASP A 120 12.24 24.97 14.20
C ASP A 120 13.18 23.75 14.05
N ASN A 121 12.64 22.55 14.17
CA ASN A 121 13.39 21.32 13.96
C ASN A 121 13.83 21.15 12.50
N PHE A 122 12.94 21.39 11.53
CA PHE A 122 13.33 21.30 10.11
C PHE A 122 14.36 22.38 9.75
N ASN A 123 14.26 23.57 10.29
CA ASN A 123 15.28 24.61 10.14
C ASN A 123 16.64 24.18 10.74
N THR A 124 16.59 23.52 11.89
CA THR A 124 17.81 23.01 12.52
C THR A 124 18.42 21.88 11.70
N ALA A 125 17.61 20.96 11.16
CA ALA A 125 18.07 19.92 10.25
C ALA A 125 18.80 20.51 9.03
N ILE A 126 18.21 21.53 8.40
CA ILE A 126 18.81 22.23 7.26
C ILE A 126 20.13 22.90 7.64
N ARG A 127 20.21 23.54 8.82
CA ARG A 127 21.46 24.14 9.30
C ARG A 127 22.54 23.11 9.60
N THR A 128 22.13 21.94 10.09
CA THR A 128 23.02 20.82 10.44
C THR A 128 23.60 20.16 9.19
N ASN A 129 22.78 19.95 8.17
CA ASN A 129 23.22 19.42 6.88
C ASN A 129 22.45 20.09 5.74
N ARG A 130 23.12 21.01 5.04
CA ARG A 130 22.53 21.77 3.93
C ARG A 130 22.35 20.95 2.64
N GLU A 131 22.96 19.78 2.56
CA GLU A 131 22.87 18.87 1.42
C GLU A 131 21.79 17.77 1.64
N ASN A 132 21.17 17.74 2.81
CA ASN A 132 20.08 16.80 3.09
C ASN A 132 18.76 17.33 2.51
N PRO A 133 18.16 16.68 1.49
CA PRO A 133 16.92 17.12 0.86
C PRO A 133 15.72 17.03 1.81
N GLY A 134 15.76 16.12 2.79
CA GLY A 134 14.65 15.86 3.70
C GLY A 134 14.22 17.08 4.52
N GLY A 135 15.17 17.85 5.04
CA GLY A 135 14.87 19.05 5.82
C GLY A 135 14.11 20.10 5.01
N TYR A 136 14.57 20.38 3.79
CA TYR A 136 13.88 21.30 2.87
C TYR A 136 12.50 20.77 2.48
N ASN A 137 12.41 19.50 2.10
CA ASN A 137 11.15 18.92 1.68
C ASN A 137 10.09 18.96 2.79
N ARG A 138 10.47 18.69 4.05
CA ARG A 138 9.54 18.76 5.18
C ARG A 138 9.11 20.18 5.51
N ARG A 139 10.03 21.14 5.45
CA ARG A 139 9.69 22.55 5.66
C ARG A 139 8.83 23.09 4.52
N GLY A 140 9.14 22.74 3.27
CA GLY A 140 8.34 23.06 2.10
C GLY A 140 6.91 22.53 2.22
N GLY A 141 6.73 21.30 2.74
CA GLY A 141 5.41 20.75 3.06
C GLY A 141 4.62 21.59 4.06
N LEU A 142 5.25 22.07 5.14
CA LEU A 142 4.61 23.00 6.08
C LEU A 142 4.22 24.32 5.42
N TYR A 143 5.06 24.89 4.56
CA TYR A 143 4.72 26.09 3.82
C TYR A 143 3.53 25.87 2.87
N MET A 144 3.46 24.71 2.22
CA MET A 144 2.36 24.35 1.34
C MET A 144 1.03 24.26 2.13
N GLU A 145 1.02 23.63 3.31
CA GLU A 145 -0.14 23.58 4.21
C GLU A 145 -0.61 24.98 4.63
N GLN A 146 0.33 25.90 4.84
CA GLN A 146 0.06 27.29 5.15
C GLN A 146 -0.29 28.14 3.91
N LYS A 147 -0.38 27.54 2.72
CA LYS A 147 -0.59 28.22 1.42
C LYS A 147 0.50 29.24 1.07
N ARG A 148 1.68 29.11 1.66
CA ARG A 148 2.88 29.89 1.37
C ARG A 148 3.63 29.25 0.21
N PHE A 149 3.01 29.28 -0.96
CA PHE A 149 3.45 28.51 -2.13
C PHE A 149 4.82 28.93 -2.67
N ALA A 150 5.18 30.21 -2.57
CA ALA A 150 6.48 30.68 -3.04
C ALA A 150 7.64 30.10 -2.20
N GLU A 151 7.47 30.08 -0.88
CA GLU A 151 8.46 29.50 0.03
C GLU A 151 8.49 27.96 -0.08
N ALA A 152 7.34 27.33 -0.27
CA ALA A 152 7.27 25.89 -0.52
C ALA A 152 8.03 25.51 -1.79
N GLU A 153 7.79 26.23 -2.89
CA GLU A 153 8.51 26.02 -4.16
C GLU A 153 10.03 26.20 -4.01
N ALA A 154 10.45 27.24 -3.30
CA ALA A 154 11.87 27.50 -3.07
C ALA A 154 12.53 26.34 -2.30
N ASP A 155 11.86 25.78 -1.30
CA ASP A 155 12.36 24.66 -0.52
C ASP A 155 12.37 23.37 -1.34
N PHE A 156 11.36 23.09 -2.13
CA PHE A 156 11.35 21.91 -3.01
C PHE A 156 12.41 22.00 -4.10
N ASN A 157 12.65 23.20 -4.66
CA ASN A 157 13.75 23.46 -5.58
C ASN A 157 15.10 23.11 -4.91
N LYS A 158 15.27 23.57 -3.68
CA LYS A 158 16.52 23.32 -2.93
C LYS A 158 16.71 21.84 -2.62
N ALA A 159 15.65 21.13 -2.27
CA ALA A 159 15.70 19.69 -2.06
C ALA A 159 16.09 18.93 -3.35
N ILE A 160 15.58 19.35 -4.51
CA ILE A 160 15.91 18.78 -5.82
C ILE A 160 17.37 19.10 -6.21
N GLU A 161 17.89 20.28 -5.86
CA GLU A 161 19.31 20.62 -6.05
C GLU A 161 20.21 19.72 -5.20
N CYS A 162 19.81 19.40 -3.98
CA CYS A 162 20.55 18.50 -3.09
C CYS A 162 20.54 17.06 -3.59
N ASP A 163 19.39 16.58 -4.09
CA ASP A 163 19.25 15.23 -4.63
C ASP A 163 18.25 15.25 -5.81
N SER A 164 18.77 15.19 -7.02
CA SER A 164 17.96 15.19 -8.25
C SER A 164 17.12 13.92 -8.47
N ALA A 165 17.32 12.89 -7.65
CA ALA A 165 16.49 11.68 -7.63
C ALA A 165 15.49 11.68 -6.47
N TYR A 166 15.40 12.75 -5.67
CA TYR A 166 14.48 12.84 -4.55
C TYR A 166 13.05 13.08 -5.03
N LEU A 167 12.41 11.99 -5.40
CA LEU A 167 11.08 11.89 -6.03
C LEU A 167 10.02 12.74 -5.33
N LEU A 168 10.04 12.75 -3.99
CA LEU A 168 9.06 13.43 -3.17
C LEU A 168 9.01 14.94 -3.41
N SER A 169 10.16 15.57 -3.67
CA SER A 169 10.20 17.02 -3.90
C SER A 169 9.61 17.41 -5.25
N TYR A 170 9.79 16.59 -6.29
CA TYR A 170 9.10 16.80 -7.57
C TYR A 170 7.59 16.66 -7.40
N PHE A 171 7.14 15.63 -6.73
CA PHE A 171 5.72 15.41 -6.50
C PHE A 171 5.09 16.59 -5.74
N ASN A 172 5.72 17.04 -4.65
CA ASN A 172 5.23 18.16 -3.84
C ASN A 172 5.24 19.47 -4.62
N ARG A 173 6.29 19.70 -5.41
CA ARG A 173 6.38 20.90 -6.25
C ARG A 173 5.32 20.89 -7.35
N ALA A 174 5.02 19.71 -7.94
CA ALA A 174 3.92 19.57 -8.88
C ALA A 174 2.57 19.94 -8.27
N LEU A 175 2.32 19.57 -7.02
CA LEU A 175 1.11 19.99 -6.31
C LEU A 175 1.06 21.53 -6.13
N VAL A 176 2.18 22.15 -5.73
CA VAL A 176 2.28 23.61 -5.64
C VAL A 176 2.01 24.26 -6.99
N TYR A 177 2.58 23.73 -8.07
CA TYR A 177 2.33 24.26 -9.42
C TYR A 177 0.85 24.10 -9.84
N SER A 178 0.23 22.98 -9.50
CA SER A 178 -1.20 22.76 -9.74
C SER A 178 -2.06 23.79 -8.97
N ASP A 179 -1.78 23.97 -7.67
CA ASP A 179 -2.53 24.91 -6.82
C ASP A 179 -2.31 26.38 -7.20
N THR A 180 -1.19 26.69 -7.83
CA THR A 180 -0.87 28.03 -8.31
C THR A 180 -1.19 28.25 -9.80
N ASN A 181 -2.01 27.36 -10.39
CA ASN A 181 -2.46 27.43 -11.79
C ASN A 181 -1.31 27.47 -12.80
N ARG A 182 -0.28 26.65 -12.58
CA ARG A 182 0.87 26.46 -13.48
C ARG A 182 0.91 25.01 -13.99
N PRO A 183 -0.11 24.55 -14.74
CA PRO A 183 -0.32 23.14 -15.06
C PRO A 183 0.82 22.52 -15.86
N MET A 184 1.47 23.25 -16.75
CA MET A 184 2.56 22.73 -17.57
C MET A 184 3.79 22.37 -16.73
N LEU A 185 4.10 23.18 -15.70
CA LEU A 185 5.19 22.88 -14.77
C LEU A 185 4.84 21.69 -13.88
N ALA A 186 3.59 21.61 -13.43
CA ALA A 186 3.12 20.45 -12.66
C ALA A 186 3.20 19.15 -13.47
N LEU A 187 2.80 19.17 -14.74
CA LEU A 187 2.92 18.01 -15.62
C LEU A 187 4.39 17.57 -15.80
N ALA A 188 5.31 18.51 -16.01
CA ALA A 188 6.73 18.21 -16.14
C ALA A 188 7.31 17.54 -14.89
N ASP A 189 6.91 18.00 -13.70
CA ASP A 189 7.34 17.41 -12.44
C ASP A 189 6.71 16.02 -12.21
N PHE A 190 5.42 15.82 -12.51
CA PHE A 190 4.81 14.50 -12.48
C PHE A 190 5.45 13.54 -13.49
N ASP A 191 5.82 14.01 -14.69
CA ASP A 191 6.57 13.23 -15.67
C ASP A 191 7.92 12.79 -15.12
N LYS A 192 8.61 13.69 -14.36
CA LYS A 192 9.87 13.35 -13.70
C LYS A 192 9.69 12.30 -12.61
N VAL A 193 8.62 12.39 -11.80
CA VAL A 193 8.29 11.36 -10.81
C VAL A 193 8.09 10.00 -11.49
N ILE A 194 7.32 9.94 -12.58
CA ILE A 194 7.05 8.70 -13.32
C ILE A 194 8.33 8.15 -13.98
N GLN A 195 9.23 9.02 -14.41
CA GLN A 195 10.54 8.59 -14.92
C GLN A 195 11.39 7.92 -13.83
N LEU A 196 11.31 8.41 -12.59
CA LEU A 196 12.04 7.87 -11.44
C LEU A 196 11.36 6.61 -10.87
N ASP A 197 10.02 6.58 -10.88
CA ASP A 197 9.20 5.46 -10.43
C ASP A 197 7.98 5.31 -11.35
N SER A 198 8.09 4.41 -12.33
CA SER A 198 7.06 4.17 -13.33
C SER A 198 5.82 3.43 -12.81
N THR A 199 5.85 2.96 -11.55
CA THR A 199 4.73 2.24 -10.94
C THR A 199 3.90 3.10 -10.00
N ASN A 200 4.26 4.36 -9.86
CA ASN A 200 3.64 5.30 -8.93
C ASN A 200 2.20 5.66 -9.32
N SER A 201 1.24 4.87 -8.87
CA SER A 201 -0.18 5.06 -9.20
C SER A 201 -0.73 6.42 -8.73
N LEU A 202 -0.24 6.95 -7.59
CA LEU A 202 -0.66 8.26 -7.09
C LEU A 202 -0.27 9.40 -8.04
N THR A 203 0.92 9.32 -8.62
CA THR A 203 1.37 10.33 -9.58
C THR A 203 0.56 10.27 -10.86
N TYR A 204 0.29 9.08 -11.40
CA TYR A 204 -0.62 8.94 -12.54
C TYR A 204 -2.00 9.52 -12.24
N PHE A 205 -2.54 9.26 -11.07
CA PHE A 205 -3.85 9.78 -10.68
C PHE A 205 -3.88 11.31 -10.64
N ASN A 206 -2.91 11.95 -9.97
CA ASN A 206 -2.84 13.41 -9.89
C ASN A 206 -2.58 14.05 -11.26
N ARG A 207 -1.75 13.41 -12.10
CA ARG A 207 -1.51 13.87 -13.47
C ARG A 207 -2.76 13.74 -14.34
N ALA A 208 -3.52 12.65 -14.22
CA ALA A 208 -4.80 12.46 -14.91
C ALA A 208 -5.81 13.54 -14.51
N MET A 209 -5.92 13.84 -13.23
CA MET A 209 -6.80 14.90 -12.75
C MET A 209 -6.41 16.26 -13.33
N LEU A 210 -5.12 16.60 -13.31
CA LEU A 210 -4.64 17.85 -13.87
C LEU A 210 -4.90 17.93 -15.38
N ARG A 211 -4.66 16.82 -16.12
CA ARG A 211 -4.99 16.70 -17.55
C ARG A 211 -6.48 16.87 -17.82
N THR A 212 -7.32 16.31 -16.96
CA THR A 212 -8.79 16.51 -17.03
C THR A 212 -9.16 17.99 -16.86
N GLN A 213 -8.53 18.67 -15.89
CA GLN A 213 -8.81 20.10 -15.64
C GLN A 213 -8.42 21.00 -16.81
N ILE A 214 -7.35 20.66 -17.53
CA ILE A 214 -6.90 21.44 -18.71
C ILE A 214 -7.53 20.97 -20.03
N GLY A 215 -8.43 19.97 -19.99
CA GLY A 215 -9.13 19.45 -21.17
C GLY A 215 -8.35 18.45 -22.00
N ASP A 216 -7.21 17.95 -21.52
CA ASP A 216 -6.42 16.89 -22.19
C ASP A 216 -6.99 15.49 -21.83
N TYR A 217 -8.25 15.27 -22.25
CA TYR A 217 -9.03 14.11 -21.84
C TYR A 217 -8.43 12.77 -22.29
N ASN A 218 -7.87 12.70 -23.50
CA ASN A 218 -7.31 11.44 -24.00
C ASN A 218 -6.12 10.98 -23.17
N ARG A 219 -5.16 11.88 -22.88
CA ARG A 219 -4.03 11.52 -22.03
C ARG A 219 -4.42 11.34 -20.57
N ALA A 220 -5.51 12.00 -20.12
CA ALA A 220 -6.06 11.74 -18.80
C ALA A 220 -6.58 10.29 -18.68
N LEU A 221 -7.26 9.78 -19.73
CA LEU A 221 -7.71 8.39 -19.79
C LEU A 221 -6.54 7.41 -19.74
N ASP A 222 -5.46 7.67 -20.50
CA ASP A 222 -4.25 6.83 -20.48
C ASP A 222 -3.67 6.73 -19.04
N ASP A 223 -3.62 7.85 -18.33
CA ASP A 223 -3.15 7.87 -16.95
C ASP A 223 -4.10 7.14 -16.00
N TYR A 224 -5.41 7.36 -16.10
CA TYR A 224 -6.39 6.61 -15.31
C TYR A 224 -6.34 5.11 -15.59
N ASP A 225 -6.06 4.70 -16.82
CA ASP A 225 -5.88 3.29 -17.17
C ASP A 225 -4.65 2.70 -16.45
N LYS A 226 -3.54 3.47 -16.34
CA LYS A 226 -2.38 3.07 -15.53
C LYS A 226 -2.73 2.96 -14.04
N VAL A 227 -3.53 3.90 -13.51
CA VAL A 227 -4.00 3.78 -12.11
C VAL A 227 -4.88 2.55 -11.94
N ALA A 228 -5.81 2.28 -12.85
CA ALA A 228 -6.66 1.10 -12.79
C ALA A 228 -5.86 -0.21 -12.89
N LEU A 229 -4.73 -0.19 -13.63
CA LEU A 229 -3.82 -1.32 -13.73
C LEU A 229 -3.05 -1.57 -12.43
N TYR A 230 -2.43 -0.52 -11.86
CA TYR A 230 -1.60 -0.64 -10.66
C TYR A 230 -2.41 -0.66 -9.35
N SER A 231 -3.62 -0.08 -9.37
CA SER A 231 -4.51 0.04 -8.21
C SER A 231 -5.96 -0.24 -8.59
N PRO A 232 -6.31 -1.48 -9.01
CA PRO A 232 -7.61 -1.81 -9.59
C PRO A 232 -8.79 -1.68 -8.61
N ASN A 233 -8.53 -1.62 -7.32
CA ASN A 233 -9.56 -1.41 -6.30
C ASN A 233 -9.70 0.07 -5.88
N ASN A 234 -9.00 0.98 -6.55
CA ASN A 234 -9.17 2.41 -6.29
C ASN A 234 -10.49 2.90 -6.89
N VAL A 235 -11.49 3.11 -6.03
CA VAL A 235 -12.83 3.58 -6.41
C VAL A 235 -12.78 4.88 -7.18
N LEU A 236 -11.88 5.80 -6.79
CA LEU A 236 -11.81 7.14 -7.37
C LEU A 236 -11.31 7.13 -8.81
N VAL A 237 -10.52 6.15 -9.21
CA VAL A 237 -10.08 6.07 -10.61
C VAL A 237 -11.27 5.82 -11.53
N TYR A 238 -12.14 4.90 -11.18
CA TYR A 238 -13.35 4.62 -12.00
C TYR A 238 -14.31 5.80 -11.97
N TYR A 239 -14.50 6.41 -10.80
CA TYR A 239 -15.37 7.58 -10.66
C TYR A 239 -14.90 8.76 -11.50
N ASN A 240 -13.60 9.12 -11.46
CA ASN A 240 -13.06 10.24 -12.20
C ASN A 240 -12.93 9.92 -13.69
N ARG A 241 -12.53 8.69 -14.06
CA ARG A 241 -12.47 8.26 -15.46
C ARG A 241 -13.86 8.26 -16.11
N ALA A 242 -14.89 7.84 -15.37
CA ALA A 242 -16.28 7.96 -15.81
C ALA A 242 -16.66 9.41 -16.12
N GLY A 243 -16.22 10.36 -15.30
CA GLY A 243 -16.41 11.79 -15.55
C GLY A 243 -15.77 12.23 -16.87
N VAL A 244 -14.56 11.75 -17.18
CA VAL A 244 -13.87 12.04 -18.45
C VAL A 244 -14.61 11.42 -19.63
N TYR A 245 -15.03 10.15 -19.55
CA TYR A 245 -15.83 9.53 -20.60
C TYR A 245 -17.14 10.28 -20.84
N ALA A 246 -17.81 10.75 -19.79
CA ALA A 246 -19.03 11.56 -19.92
C ALA A 246 -18.76 12.90 -20.65
N GLN A 247 -17.63 13.54 -20.41
CA GLN A 247 -17.23 14.78 -21.12
C GLN A 247 -16.94 14.53 -22.61
N LEU A 248 -16.43 13.33 -22.95
CA LEU A 248 -16.19 12.91 -24.31
C LEU A 248 -17.45 12.41 -25.03
N GLY A 249 -18.59 12.32 -24.34
CA GLY A 249 -19.83 11.78 -24.89
C GLY A 249 -19.90 10.25 -24.93
N GLU A 250 -18.91 9.55 -24.37
CA GLU A 250 -18.85 8.09 -24.30
C GLU A 250 -19.68 7.57 -23.11
N LEU A 251 -20.99 7.78 -23.20
CA LEU A 251 -21.93 7.64 -22.07
C LEU A 251 -22.00 6.21 -21.52
N GLU A 252 -21.92 5.21 -22.39
CA GLU A 252 -21.93 3.79 -21.99
C GLU A 252 -20.70 3.43 -21.17
N LYS A 253 -19.50 3.85 -21.61
CA LYS A 253 -18.26 3.62 -20.85
C LYS A 253 -18.28 4.35 -19.50
N ALA A 254 -18.85 5.55 -19.48
CA ALA A 254 -19.02 6.28 -18.22
C ALA A 254 -19.95 5.55 -17.24
N ILE A 255 -21.05 4.96 -17.73
CA ILE A 255 -21.97 4.15 -16.91
C ILE A 255 -21.28 2.89 -16.38
N ASP A 256 -20.45 2.24 -17.19
CA ASP A 256 -19.69 1.04 -16.79
C ASP A 256 -18.68 1.37 -15.70
N ASP A 257 -17.98 2.48 -15.82
CA ASP A 257 -17.02 2.93 -14.81
C ASP A 257 -17.72 3.38 -13.52
N TYR A 258 -18.82 4.14 -13.57
CA TYR A 258 -19.60 4.41 -12.36
C TYR A 258 -20.15 3.13 -11.73
N SER A 259 -20.52 2.13 -12.54
CA SER A 259 -20.96 0.83 -12.04
C SER A 259 -19.82 0.08 -11.37
N SER A 260 -18.61 0.18 -11.88
CA SER A 260 -17.39 -0.36 -11.26
C SER A 260 -17.09 0.32 -9.92
N ALA A 261 -17.17 1.65 -9.86
CA ALA A 261 -17.04 2.40 -8.62
C ALA A 261 -18.08 1.99 -7.57
N ILE A 262 -19.33 1.83 -7.96
CA ILE A 262 -20.42 1.36 -7.10
C ILE A 262 -20.21 -0.08 -6.63
N LYS A 263 -19.71 -0.96 -7.50
CA LYS A 263 -19.41 -2.34 -7.16
C LYS A 263 -18.33 -2.43 -6.10
N LEU A 264 -17.27 -1.62 -6.25
CA LEU A 264 -16.19 -1.52 -5.26
C LEU A 264 -16.68 -0.89 -3.96
N TYR A 265 -17.53 0.12 -4.08
CA TYR A 265 -18.05 0.85 -2.93
C TYR A 265 -19.55 1.14 -3.06
N PRO A 266 -20.42 0.26 -2.54
CA PRO A 266 -21.87 0.37 -2.68
C PRO A 266 -22.53 1.60 -2.01
N ASP A 267 -21.81 2.30 -1.14
CA ASP A 267 -22.30 3.50 -0.46
C ASP A 267 -21.91 4.80 -1.18
N PHE A 268 -21.28 4.72 -2.35
CA PHE A 268 -20.83 5.89 -3.09
C PHE A 268 -21.99 6.64 -3.75
N ALA A 269 -22.66 7.48 -2.99
CA ALA A 269 -23.87 8.19 -3.42
C ALA A 269 -23.67 9.00 -4.71
N ASN A 270 -22.53 9.71 -4.85
CA ASN A 270 -22.23 10.51 -6.05
C ASN A 270 -22.17 9.65 -7.32
N ALA A 271 -21.63 8.44 -7.25
CA ALA A 271 -21.56 7.56 -8.41
C ALA A 271 -22.95 7.16 -8.91
N TYR A 272 -23.90 6.89 -7.99
CA TYR A 272 -25.30 6.67 -8.37
C TYR A 272 -25.94 7.92 -8.99
N ILE A 273 -25.69 9.12 -8.43
CA ILE A 273 -26.26 10.36 -8.96
C ILE A 273 -25.81 10.58 -10.41
N TYR A 274 -24.50 10.47 -10.67
CA TYR A 274 -23.98 10.70 -12.01
C TYR A 274 -24.38 9.59 -12.99
N ARG A 275 -24.34 8.32 -12.57
CA ARG A 275 -24.81 7.22 -13.40
C ARG A 275 -26.29 7.37 -13.76
N GLY A 276 -27.12 7.78 -12.80
CA GLY A 276 -28.54 8.05 -13.04
C GLY A 276 -28.77 9.15 -14.07
N ARG A 277 -27.99 10.24 -14.01
CA ARG A 277 -28.05 11.31 -15.03
C ARG A 277 -27.69 10.81 -16.43
N LEU A 278 -26.65 9.97 -16.55
CA LEU A 278 -26.25 9.42 -17.84
C LEU A 278 -27.32 8.46 -18.39
N ARG A 279 -27.95 7.66 -17.54
CA ARG A 279 -29.07 6.79 -17.92
C ARG A 279 -30.28 7.57 -18.44
N GLU A 280 -30.58 8.73 -17.84
CA GLU A 280 -31.62 9.62 -18.38
C GLU A 280 -31.30 10.08 -19.80
N LEU A 281 -30.03 10.46 -20.07
CA LEU A 281 -29.58 10.84 -21.42
C LEU A 281 -29.70 9.68 -22.43
N LEU A 282 -29.46 8.46 -22.00
CA LEU A 282 -29.58 7.24 -22.81
C LEU A 282 -31.02 6.67 -22.85
N ARG A 283 -32.01 7.41 -22.38
CA ARG A 283 -33.42 7.03 -22.36
C ARG A 283 -33.74 5.76 -21.54
N ASP A 284 -32.97 5.54 -20.45
CA ASP A 284 -33.27 4.55 -19.40
C ASP A 284 -33.85 5.23 -18.14
N PRO A 285 -35.13 5.64 -18.14
CA PRO A 285 -35.73 6.34 -17.01
C PRO A 285 -35.94 5.42 -15.79
N GLN A 286 -36.07 4.11 -16.00
CA GLN A 286 -36.24 3.15 -14.90
C GLN A 286 -34.90 2.98 -14.13
N GLY A 287 -33.81 2.76 -14.84
CA GLY A 287 -32.47 2.69 -14.23
C GLY A 287 -32.08 4.00 -13.57
N ALA A 288 -32.38 5.14 -14.19
CA ALA A 288 -32.15 6.45 -13.64
C ALA A 288 -32.91 6.70 -12.33
N LYS A 289 -34.20 6.32 -12.29
CA LYS A 289 -35.02 6.41 -11.07
C LYS A 289 -34.44 5.53 -9.95
N LYS A 290 -34.09 4.28 -10.26
CA LYS A 290 -33.48 3.36 -9.29
C LYS A 290 -32.20 3.92 -8.69
N ASP A 291 -31.33 4.49 -9.52
CA ASP A 291 -30.08 5.09 -9.07
C ASP A 291 -30.34 6.31 -8.17
N ARG A 292 -31.29 7.17 -8.54
CA ARG A 292 -31.67 8.35 -7.75
C ARG A 292 -32.23 7.96 -6.38
N ASP A 293 -33.16 7.00 -6.35
CA ASP A 293 -33.76 6.51 -5.11
C ASP A 293 -32.69 5.88 -4.20
N THR A 294 -31.74 5.13 -4.79
CA THR A 294 -30.63 4.53 -4.06
C THR A 294 -29.69 5.60 -3.50
N ALA A 295 -29.34 6.62 -4.29
CA ALA A 295 -28.50 7.72 -3.84
C ALA A 295 -29.16 8.47 -2.66
N GLN A 296 -30.45 8.79 -2.76
CA GLN A 296 -31.20 9.47 -1.69
C GLN A 296 -31.19 8.65 -0.39
N LYS A 297 -31.39 7.33 -0.51
CA LYS A 297 -31.34 6.41 0.64
C LYS A 297 -29.95 6.44 1.29
N LYS A 298 -28.87 6.33 0.49
CA LYS A 298 -27.49 6.35 1.01
C LYS A 298 -27.14 7.69 1.67
N ILE A 299 -27.58 8.80 1.10
CA ILE A 299 -27.40 10.14 1.70
C ILE A 299 -28.16 10.25 3.03
N ALA A 300 -29.40 9.74 3.09
CA ALA A 300 -30.20 9.77 4.31
C ALA A 300 -29.57 8.88 5.41
N GLU A 301 -29.10 7.69 5.06
CA GLU A 301 -28.36 6.79 5.95
C GLU A 301 -27.09 7.48 6.49
N TYR A 302 -26.30 8.12 5.64
CA TYR A 302 -25.11 8.88 6.05
C TYR A 302 -25.47 9.99 7.03
N ARG A 303 -26.48 10.82 6.71
CA ARG A 303 -26.91 11.94 7.57
C ARG A 303 -27.42 11.47 8.93
N SER A 304 -28.08 10.32 9.01
CA SER A 304 -28.56 9.73 10.26
C SER A 304 -27.43 9.18 11.14
N ARG A 305 -26.25 8.95 10.57
CA ARG A 305 -25.09 8.33 11.21
C ARG A 305 -23.86 9.24 11.26
N LEU A 306 -24.03 10.54 11.14
CA LEU A 306 -22.94 11.53 11.19
C LEU A 306 -22.08 11.46 12.46
N SER A 307 -22.63 10.91 13.55
CA SER A 307 -21.88 10.63 14.80
C SER A 307 -21.17 9.28 14.81
N ASP A 308 -21.42 8.42 13.81
CA ASP A 308 -20.83 7.10 13.69
C ASP A 308 -19.59 7.16 12.79
N SER A 309 -18.42 7.15 13.40
CA SER A 309 -17.13 7.20 12.72
C SER A 309 -16.85 5.99 11.81
N THR A 310 -17.69 4.97 11.84
CA THR A 310 -17.59 3.78 10.98
C THR A 310 -18.23 3.98 9.60
N TYR A 311 -18.98 5.10 9.41
CA TYR A 311 -19.65 5.35 8.13
C TYR A 311 -18.70 6.04 7.13
N SER A 312 -18.76 5.58 5.91
CA SER A 312 -17.81 5.96 4.87
C SER A 312 -17.98 7.39 4.36
N ILE A 313 -16.84 8.03 4.11
CA ILE A 313 -16.74 9.35 3.47
C ILE A 313 -17.37 9.39 2.06
N TYR A 314 -17.48 8.26 1.36
CA TYR A 314 -18.08 8.20 0.02
C TYR A 314 -19.59 8.39 0.00
N ALA A 315 -20.25 8.30 1.14
CA ALA A 315 -21.67 8.66 1.27
C ALA A 315 -21.86 10.18 1.48
N ASP A 316 -20.79 10.91 1.76
CA ASP A 316 -20.83 12.37 1.86
C ASP A 316 -20.75 13.02 0.48
N THR A 317 -21.87 13.52 0.01
CA THR A 317 -21.98 14.20 -1.30
C THR A 317 -21.38 15.61 -1.31
N THR A 318 -20.99 16.14 -0.15
CA THR A 318 -20.32 17.47 -0.04
C THR A 318 -18.82 17.35 -0.26
N GLN A 319 -18.25 16.16 -0.15
CA GLN A 319 -16.84 15.92 -0.39
C GLN A 319 -16.50 16.03 -1.88
N ARG A 320 -15.41 16.72 -2.17
CA ARG A 320 -14.81 16.73 -3.50
C ARG A 320 -13.81 15.58 -3.60
N PHE A 321 -14.13 14.60 -4.43
CA PHE A 321 -13.25 13.46 -4.73
C PHE A 321 -12.30 13.73 -5.91
N ASP A 322 -12.13 15.00 -6.26
CA ASP A 322 -11.27 15.48 -7.32
C ASP A 322 -9.83 15.79 -6.86
N ARG A 323 -9.50 15.51 -5.59
CA ARG A 323 -8.14 15.70 -5.05
C ARG A 323 -7.76 14.53 -4.14
N LEU A 324 -6.84 13.71 -4.59
CA LEU A 324 -6.04 12.83 -3.72
C LEU A 324 -4.81 13.62 -3.25
N LEU A 325 -5.01 14.46 -2.25
CA LEU A 325 -3.98 15.29 -1.64
C LEU A 325 -3.38 14.59 -0.44
N SER A 326 -2.91 13.37 -0.54
CA SER A 326 -2.17 12.87 0.59
C SER A 326 -0.86 12.28 0.18
N PHE A 327 0.12 12.83 0.79
CA PHE A 327 1.36 12.19 1.08
C PHE A 327 1.09 10.98 1.97
N ASP A 328 0.92 9.83 1.36
CA ASP A 328 1.19 8.60 2.06
C ASP A 328 2.67 8.64 2.47
N SER A 329 2.96 8.28 3.72
CA SER A 329 4.32 8.09 4.21
C SER A 329 5.14 7.11 3.34
N LYS A 330 4.51 6.31 2.48
CA LYS A 330 5.16 5.50 1.43
C LYS A 330 5.97 6.33 0.43
N PHE A 331 5.63 7.61 0.23
CA PHE A 331 6.42 8.54 -0.58
C PHE A 331 7.46 9.32 0.20
N SER A 332 7.48 9.21 1.51
CA SER A 332 8.54 9.79 2.33
C SER A 332 9.85 9.01 2.28
N GLY A 333 9.91 8.00 1.43
CA GLY A 333 10.88 6.92 1.42
C GLY A 333 12.34 7.24 1.14
N GLY A 334 12.73 8.44 0.83
CA GLY A 334 14.14 8.70 0.52
C GLY A 334 15.06 8.56 1.73
N SER A 335 14.87 9.37 2.75
CA SER A 335 15.80 9.43 3.88
C SER A 335 15.27 8.73 5.13
N PHE A 336 13.96 8.79 5.36
CA PHE A 336 13.34 8.11 6.49
C PHE A 336 13.43 6.59 6.34
N ASP A 337 13.21 6.05 5.14
CA ASP A 337 13.36 4.61 4.87
C ASP A 337 14.83 4.17 4.91
N ARG A 338 15.79 5.01 4.50
CA ARG A 338 17.22 4.72 4.69
C ARG A 338 17.60 4.68 6.15
N ILE A 339 17.03 5.56 6.98
CA ILE A 339 17.31 5.66 8.41
C ILE A 339 16.66 4.53 9.19
N THR A 340 15.40 4.21 8.85
CA THR A 340 14.62 3.19 9.55
C THR A 340 14.79 1.81 8.92
N GLY A 341 15.26 1.76 7.68
CA GLY A 341 15.18 0.56 6.86
C GLY A 341 13.74 0.13 6.59
N HIS A 342 12.78 1.05 6.69
CA HIS A 342 11.36 0.81 6.44
C HIS A 342 10.92 1.49 5.16
N ASN A 343 10.25 0.75 4.32
CA ASN A 343 9.34 1.32 3.33
C ASN A 343 8.10 1.79 4.12
N GLY A 344 8.04 3.08 4.43
CA GLY A 344 7.14 3.71 5.40
C GLY A 344 5.66 3.42 5.21
N GLY A 345 5.21 2.27 5.67
CA GLY A 345 3.81 1.93 5.84
C GLY A 345 3.54 1.72 7.33
N HIS A 346 2.45 2.26 7.86
CA HIS A 346 1.93 1.76 9.12
C HIS A 346 1.54 0.31 8.91
N GLU A 347 2.33 -0.58 9.44
CA GLU A 347 1.99 -1.98 9.46
C GLU A 347 1.30 -2.31 10.77
N GLU A 348 -0.02 -2.26 10.76
CA GLU A 348 -0.81 -3.28 11.42
C GLU A 348 -0.31 -4.61 10.89
N MET A 349 -0.35 -5.71 11.67
CA MET A 349 0.19 -7.02 11.26
C MET A 349 0.05 -7.23 9.76
N ARG A 350 1.17 -7.19 9.03
CA ARG A 350 1.16 -7.39 7.59
C ARG A 350 0.89 -8.83 7.28
N LEU A 351 0.12 -9.02 6.24
CA LEU A 351 0.11 -10.31 5.58
C LEU A 351 1.55 -10.67 5.20
N LEU A 352 2.11 -11.71 5.84
CA LEU A 352 3.41 -12.25 5.43
C LEU A 352 3.30 -12.78 4.01
N PRO A 353 4.40 -12.76 3.22
CA PRO A 353 4.36 -13.31 1.88
C PRO A 353 3.81 -14.74 1.88
N LEU A 354 2.75 -14.96 1.13
CA LEU A 354 2.07 -16.25 1.06
C LEU A 354 2.60 -17.09 -0.10
N PHE A 355 2.77 -18.38 0.13
CA PHE A 355 3.12 -19.33 -0.94
C PHE A 355 1.95 -19.51 -1.91
N LYS A 356 2.23 -19.27 -3.19
CA LYS A 356 1.29 -19.46 -4.31
C LYS A 356 2.03 -19.87 -5.58
N PHE A 357 1.32 -20.40 -6.53
CA PHE A 357 1.85 -20.47 -7.89
C PHE A 357 1.88 -19.05 -8.48
N THR A 358 3.01 -18.68 -8.99
CA THR A 358 3.29 -17.38 -9.62
C THR A 358 4.07 -17.61 -10.92
N LEU A 359 4.13 -16.57 -11.77
CA LEU A 359 4.94 -16.61 -12.99
C LEU A 359 6.29 -15.94 -12.73
N MET A 360 7.38 -16.68 -12.95
CA MET A 360 8.75 -16.20 -12.81
C MET A 360 9.63 -16.72 -13.94
N ARG A 361 10.66 -15.96 -14.31
CA ARG A 361 11.66 -16.44 -15.28
C ARG A 361 12.44 -17.60 -14.67
N PRO A 362 12.61 -18.72 -15.38
CA PRO A 362 13.23 -19.94 -14.83
C PRO A 362 14.67 -19.78 -14.35
N ASP A 363 15.42 -18.86 -14.95
CA ASP A 363 16.81 -18.52 -14.63
C ASP A 363 16.98 -17.73 -13.32
N THR A 364 15.91 -17.19 -12.80
CA THR A 364 15.93 -16.32 -11.60
C THR A 364 15.49 -17.03 -10.32
N VAL A 365 14.99 -18.25 -10.41
CA VAL A 365 14.55 -19.04 -9.25
C VAL A 365 15.77 -19.72 -8.60
N PRO A 366 16.15 -19.37 -7.35
CA PRO A 366 17.27 -20.03 -6.67
C PRO A 366 17.06 -21.54 -6.54
N THR A 367 18.13 -22.30 -6.71
CA THR A 367 18.09 -23.76 -6.62
C THR A 367 17.61 -24.27 -5.26
N VAL A 368 17.83 -23.49 -4.21
CA VAL A 368 17.46 -23.81 -2.82
C VAL A 368 15.94 -23.76 -2.58
N GLU A 369 15.20 -23.01 -3.39
CA GLU A 369 13.73 -22.89 -3.28
C GLU A 369 12.96 -23.95 -4.06
N ARG A 370 13.67 -24.84 -4.75
CA ARG A 370 13.05 -25.97 -5.46
C ARG A 370 12.66 -27.06 -4.45
N TYR A 371 11.55 -26.86 -3.77
CA TYR A 371 10.96 -27.91 -2.93
C TYR A 371 10.34 -28.97 -3.84
N HIS A 372 10.99 -30.13 -3.90
CA HIS A 372 10.55 -31.25 -4.74
C HIS A 372 9.42 -32.03 -4.07
N VAL A 373 8.19 -31.63 -4.34
CA VAL A 373 7.01 -32.44 -4.07
C VAL A 373 6.52 -33.00 -5.40
N GLN A 374 6.54 -34.29 -5.57
CA GLN A 374 6.16 -34.96 -6.83
C GLN A 374 4.80 -34.42 -7.36
N ARG A 375 3.84 -34.22 -6.49
CA ARG A 375 2.49 -33.72 -6.83
C ARG A 375 2.49 -32.30 -7.37
N VAL A 376 3.42 -31.45 -6.92
CA VAL A 376 3.63 -30.08 -7.44
C VAL A 376 4.23 -30.16 -8.85
N GLU A 377 5.20 -31.04 -9.07
CA GLU A 377 5.80 -31.23 -10.39
C GLU A 377 4.80 -31.82 -11.38
N ASP A 378 3.98 -32.78 -10.95
CA ASP A 378 2.92 -33.37 -11.78
C ASP A 378 1.87 -32.29 -12.15
N PHE A 379 1.57 -31.39 -11.24
CA PHE A 379 0.68 -30.26 -11.51
C PHE A 379 1.28 -29.29 -12.54
N ARG A 380 2.56 -28.89 -12.36
CA ARG A 380 3.27 -28.03 -13.31
C ARG A 380 3.31 -28.62 -14.71
N LYS A 381 3.59 -29.92 -14.83
CA LYS A 381 3.57 -30.63 -16.12
C LYS A 381 2.19 -30.63 -16.78
N ARG A 382 1.11 -30.67 -15.99
CA ARG A 382 -0.27 -30.62 -16.54
C ARG A 382 -0.67 -29.25 -17.03
N VAL A 383 -0.16 -28.20 -16.36
CA VAL A 383 -0.38 -26.81 -16.79
C VAL A 383 0.51 -26.49 -17.99
N ASP A 384 1.65 -27.16 -18.14
CA ASP A 384 2.62 -27.03 -19.24
C ASP A 384 3.15 -25.61 -19.43
N ASN A 385 3.47 -24.96 -18.32
CA ASN A 385 4.01 -23.59 -18.32
C ASN A 385 5.35 -23.55 -17.55
N GLU A 386 6.44 -23.28 -18.27
CA GLU A 386 7.80 -23.25 -17.72
C GLU A 386 8.04 -22.09 -16.74
N TYR A 387 7.27 -20.99 -16.85
CA TYR A 387 7.34 -19.82 -15.96
C TYR A 387 6.59 -20.06 -14.65
N LEU A 388 5.73 -21.07 -14.58
CA LEU A 388 4.93 -21.34 -13.41
C LEU A 388 5.77 -21.96 -12.28
N THR A 389 5.85 -21.31 -11.14
CA THR A 389 6.58 -21.78 -9.97
C THR A 389 5.77 -21.56 -8.69
N LEU A 390 5.97 -22.44 -7.70
CA LEU A 390 5.41 -22.27 -6.35
C LEU A 390 6.40 -21.45 -5.53
N SER A 391 6.05 -20.23 -5.19
CA SER A 391 6.93 -19.29 -4.49
C SER A 391 6.12 -18.27 -3.68
N TRP A 392 6.76 -17.66 -2.70
CA TRP A 392 6.27 -16.50 -1.97
C TRP A 392 6.77 -15.17 -2.55
N ARG A 393 7.69 -15.21 -3.52
CA ARG A 393 8.30 -14.04 -4.14
C ARG A 393 7.36 -13.39 -5.15
N GLU A 394 7.54 -12.11 -5.31
CA GLU A 394 6.87 -11.36 -6.38
C GLU A 394 7.37 -11.80 -7.76
N SER A 395 6.48 -11.72 -8.74
CA SER A 395 6.82 -12.00 -10.14
C SER A 395 7.83 -10.97 -10.66
N ASN A 396 8.82 -11.45 -11.41
CA ASN A 396 9.79 -10.60 -12.12
C ASN A 396 9.43 -10.41 -13.61
N ILE A 397 8.21 -10.78 -13.99
CA ILE A 397 7.69 -10.56 -15.34
C ILE A 397 7.12 -9.13 -15.42
N PRO A 398 7.48 -8.33 -16.45
CA PRO A 398 6.96 -6.99 -16.61
C PRO A 398 5.42 -6.95 -16.69
N ALA A 399 4.81 -5.95 -16.07
CA ALA A 399 3.35 -5.80 -16.00
C ALA A 399 2.70 -5.76 -17.40
N ASP A 400 3.33 -5.10 -18.37
CA ASP A 400 2.82 -5.05 -19.74
C ASP A 400 2.77 -6.45 -20.39
N THR A 401 3.75 -7.32 -20.10
CA THR A 401 3.75 -8.71 -20.55
C THR A 401 2.62 -9.50 -19.91
N LEU A 402 2.39 -9.32 -18.61
CA LEU A 402 1.27 -9.96 -17.91
C LEU A 402 -0.09 -9.53 -18.46
N VAL A 403 -0.25 -8.26 -18.80
CA VAL A 403 -1.48 -7.76 -19.44
C VAL A 403 -1.68 -8.37 -20.83
N MET A 404 -0.61 -8.56 -21.61
CA MET A 404 -0.68 -9.26 -22.91
C MET A 404 -1.09 -10.73 -22.73
N LEU A 405 -0.53 -11.41 -21.71
CA LEU A 405 -0.91 -12.79 -21.38
C LEU A 405 -2.38 -12.91 -20.99
N ASP A 406 -2.91 -12.00 -20.14
CA ASP A 406 -4.35 -12.04 -19.80
C ASP A 406 -5.24 -11.95 -21.05
N LYS A 407 -4.90 -11.06 -21.99
CA LYS A 407 -5.61 -10.94 -23.28
C LYS A 407 -5.51 -12.21 -24.11
N GLN A 408 -4.34 -12.84 -24.15
CA GLN A 408 -4.14 -14.11 -24.87
C GLN A 408 -5.01 -15.22 -24.27
N TYR A 409 -5.05 -15.36 -22.95
CA TYR A 409 -5.92 -16.34 -22.28
C TYR A 409 -7.41 -16.07 -22.53
N VAL A 410 -7.82 -14.80 -22.67
CA VAL A 410 -9.21 -14.47 -23.06
C VAL A 410 -9.54 -15.04 -24.45
N GLU A 411 -8.63 -14.94 -25.41
CA GLU A 411 -8.85 -15.51 -26.75
C GLU A 411 -8.82 -17.06 -26.71
N GLU A 412 -7.95 -17.65 -25.93
CA GLU A 412 -7.90 -19.11 -25.76
C GLU A 412 -9.20 -19.67 -25.15
N LEU A 413 -9.78 -18.95 -24.19
CA LEU A 413 -11.04 -19.34 -23.55
C LEU A 413 -12.27 -19.21 -24.45
N LYS A 414 -12.19 -18.50 -25.58
CA LYS A 414 -13.24 -18.45 -26.61
C LYS A 414 -13.24 -19.67 -27.53
N SER A 415 -12.15 -20.42 -27.55
CA SER A 415 -12.01 -21.66 -28.32
C SER A 415 -12.55 -22.86 -27.54
N ASP A 416 -12.79 -23.99 -28.23
CA ASP A 416 -13.19 -25.26 -27.58
C ASP A 416 -12.15 -25.83 -26.59
N ARG A 417 -11.05 -25.12 -26.34
CA ARG A 417 -9.98 -25.48 -25.43
C ARG A 417 -10.11 -24.83 -24.02
N ALA A 418 -11.27 -24.30 -23.67
CA ALA A 418 -11.53 -23.73 -22.34
C ALA A 418 -11.34 -24.78 -21.24
N SER A 419 -10.09 -24.94 -20.76
CA SER A 419 -9.74 -25.90 -19.71
C SER A 419 -9.50 -25.18 -18.39
N TRP A 420 -9.65 -25.93 -17.28
CA TRP A 420 -9.31 -25.41 -15.96
C TRP A 420 -7.85 -24.96 -15.85
N THR A 421 -6.93 -25.47 -16.70
CA THR A 421 -5.52 -25.03 -16.72
C THR A 421 -5.39 -23.62 -17.26
N VAL A 422 -6.05 -23.28 -18.36
CA VAL A 422 -6.06 -21.92 -18.93
C VAL A 422 -6.73 -20.93 -17.96
N LEU A 423 -7.82 -21.35 -17.29
CA LEU A 423 -8.43 -20.55 -16.23
C LEU A 423 -7.48 -20.35 -15.06
N PHE A 424 -6.73 -21.38 -14.67
CA PHE A 424 -5.75 -21.26 -13.59
C PHE A 424 -4.64 -20.25 -13.93
N GLU A 425 -4.01 -20.37 -15.09
CA GLU A 425 -2.96 -19.46 -15.56
C GLU A 425 -3.45 -18.03 -15.68
N ARG A 426 -4.66 -17.84 -16.20
CA ARG A 426 -5.29 -16.54 -16.25
C ARG A 426 -5.53 -15.97 -14.85
N GLY A 427 -6.03 -16.77 -13.91
CA GLY A 427 -6.21 -16.37 -12.51
C GLY A 427 -4.89 -15.94 -11.85
N VAL A 428 -3.78 -16.69 -12.10
CA VAL A 428 -2.45 -16.31 -11.65
C VAL A 428 -2.03 -14.97 -12.24
N THR A 429 -2.18 -14.81 -13.55
CA THR A 429 -1.83 -13.56 -14.25
C THR A 429 -2.63 -12.37 -13.73
N GLN A 430 -3.95 -12.52 -13.56
CA GLN A 430 -4.83 -11.49 -13.01
C GLN A 430 -4.47 -11.12 -11.56
N SER A 431 -4.07 -12.10 -10.73
CA SER A 431 -3.58 -11.82 -9.38
C SER A 431 -2.31 -10.97 -9.41
N LEU A 432 -1.37 -11.27 -10.32
CA LEU A 432 -0.11 -10.54 -10.46
C LEU A 432 -0.29 -9.10 -10.95
N ILE A 433 -1.27 -8.84 -11.82
CA ILE A 433 -1.63 -7.48 -12.22
C ILE A 433 -2.64 -6.82 -11.26
N LYS A 434 -2.85 -7.40 -10.08
CA LYS A 434 -3.71 -6.90 -8.99
C LYS A 434 -5.19 -6.79 -9.35
N GLN A 435 -5.66 -7.51 -10.35
CA GLN A 435 -7.07 -7.66 -10.67
C GLN A 435 -7.71 -8.74 -9.79
N TYR A 436 -7.63 -8.58 -8.48
CA TYR A 436 -7.94 -9.61 -7.50
C TYR A 436 -9.35 -10.17 -7.61
N THR A 437 -10.36 -9.32 -7.81
CA THR A 437 -11.75 -9.77 -7.98
C THR A 437 -11.91 -10.67 -9.21
N ASN A 438 -11.31 -10.28 -10.33
CA ASN A 438 -11.33 -11.08 -11.55
C ASN A 438 -10.58 -12.40 -11.33
N ALA A 439 -9.42 -12.38 -10.69
CA ALA A 439 -8.63 -13.55 -10.37
C ALA A 439 -9.43 -14.55 -9.49
N VAL A 440 -10.08 -14.07 -8.43
CA VAL A 440 -10.93 -14.92 -7.55
C VAL A 440 -12.07 -15.57 -8.33
N ASN A 441 -12.73 -14.83 -9.22
CA ASN A 441 -13.79 -15.36 -10.07
C ASN A 441 -13.24 -16.40 -11.06
N THR A 442 -12.08 -16.13 -11.66
CA THR A 442 -11.43 -17.03 -12.62
C THR A 442 -10.96 -18.32 -11.94
N PHE A 443 -10.38 -18.24 -10.74
CA PHE A 443 -10.05 -19.44 -9.94
C PHE A 443 -11.33 -20.20 -9.53
N SER A 444 -12.42 -19.52 -9.24
CA SER A 444 -13.70 -20.17 -8.90
C SER A 444 -14.23 -20.99 -10.08
N ALA A 445 -14.18 -20.43 -11.30
CA ALA A 445 -14.53 -21.16 -12.51
C ALA A 445 -13.58 -22.37 -12.77
N ALA A 446 -12.27 -22.23 -12.48
CA ALA A 446 -11.35 -23.35 -12.58
C ALA A 446 -11.68 -24.46 -11.55
N ILE A 447 -12.08 -24.09 -10.32
CA ILE A 447 -12.49 -25.02 -9.26
C ILE A 447 -13.78 -25.75 -9.65
N GLU A 448 -14.74 -25.10 -10.28
CA GLU A 448 -15.95 -25.76 -10.78
C GLU A 448 -15.63 -26.88 -11.77
N GLN A 449 -14.62 -26.68 -12.63
CA GLN A 449 -14.17 -27.72 -13.59
C GLN A 449 -13.32 -28.80 -12.93
N ASN A 450 -12.54 -28.47 -11.89
CA ASN A 450 -11.64 -29.43 -11.22
C ASN A 450 -11.64 -29.24 -9.69
N PRO A 451 -12.72 -29.61 -8.98
CA PRO A 451 -12.87 -29.36 -7.55
C PRO A 451 -11.97 -30.22 -6.64
N SER A 452 -11.27 -31.20 -7.20
CA SER A 452 -10.34 -32.06 -6.46
C SER A 452 -8.89 -31.56 -6.48
N ASN A 453 -8.63 -30.45 -7.15
CA ASN A 453 -7.28 -29.92 -7.26
C ASN A 453 -6.95 -28.93 -6.12
N PRO A 454 -6.02 -29.27 -5.19
CA PRO A 454 -5.70 -28.43 -4.03
C PRO A 454 -5.08 -27.10 -4.38
N PHE A 455 -4.35 -27.01 -5.49
CA PHE A 455 -3.61 -25.81 -5.88
C PHE A 455 -4.50 -24.67 -6.37
N LEU A 456 -5.69 -24.99 -6.88
CA LEU A 456 -6.69 -24.00 -7.23
C LEU A 456 -7.19 -23.25 -5.98
N TYR A 457 -7.46 -23.99 -4.90
CA TYR A 457 -7.86 -23.41 -3.62
C TYR A 457 -6.72 -22.64 -2.96
N LEU A 458 -5.47 -23.16 -3.05
CA LEU A 458 -4.29 -22.45 -2.53
C LEU A 458 -4.15 -21.07 -3.17
N ASN A 459 -4.21 -20.97 -4.50
CA ASN A 459 -4.07 -19.70 -5.21
C ASN A 459 -5.27 -18.79 -4.99
N ARG A 460 -6.50 -19.32 -4.94
CA ARG A 460 -7.67 -18.49 -4.64
C ARG A 460 -7.62 -17.90 -3.23
N SER A 461 -7.20 -18.70 -2.25
CA SER A 461 -6.99 -18.24 -0.87
C SER A 461 -5.99 -17.10 -0.80
N THR A 462 -4.81 -17.28 -1.39
CA THR A 462 -3.77 -16.23 -1.37
C THR A 462 -4.21 -14.97 -2.08
N THR A 463 -4.91 -15.10 -3.20
CA THR A 463 -5.48 -13.96 -3.94
C THR A 463 -6.53 -13.21 -3.11
N ARG A 464 -7.40 -13.92 -2.36
CA ARG A 464 -8.35 -13.30 -1.42
C ARG A 464 -7.64 -12.56 -0.29
N ALA A 465 -6.59 -13.17 0.27
CA ALA A 465 -5.82 -12.57 1.34
C ALA A 465 -5.09 -11.29 0.86
N GLU A 466 -4.44 -11.35 -0.29
CA GLU A 466 -3.79 -10.19 -0.91
C GLU A 466 -4.78 -9.09 -1.29
N MET A 467 -5.99 -9.46 -1.71
CA MET A 467 -7.08 -8.50 -1.97
C MET A 467 -7.50 -7.78 -0.69
N ILE A 468 -7.67 -8.50 0.41
CA ILE A 468 -8.01 -7.93 1.72
C ILE A 468 -6.90 -6.99 2.20
N ASP A 469 -5.63 -7.44 2.13
CA ASP A 469 -4.48 -6.63 2.51
C ASP A 469 -4.41 -5.35 1.67
N PHE A 470 -4.62 -5.46 0.37
CA PHE A 470 -4.68 -4.32 -0.53
C PHE A 470 -5.82 -3.35 -0.18
N ILE A 471 -7.03 -3.84 0.09
CA ILE A 471 -8.18 -3.02 0.53
C ILE A 471 -7.87 -2.35 1.86
N SER A 472 -7.31 -3.08 2.82
CA SER A 472 -6.94 -2.53 4.13
C SER A 472 -5.89 -1.43 4.01
N SER A 473 -4.93 -1.60 3.09
CA SER A 473 -3.90 -0.58 2.82
C SER A 473 -4.49 0.71 2.25
N ILE A 474 -5.55 0.61 1.45
CA ILE A 474 -6.29 1.75 0.90
C ILE A 474 -7.12 2.43 2.00
N ASP A 475 -7.91 1.67 2.75
CA ASP A 475 -8.74 2.22 3.83
C ASP A 475 -7.88 2.91 4.91
N ASN A 476 -6.73 2.35 5.25
CA ASN A 476 -5.78 2.97 6.18
C ASN A 476 -5.14 4.24 5.58
N SER A 477 -4.92 4.30 4.27
CA SER A 477 -4.45 5.51 3.60
C SER A 477 -5.51 6.62 3.61
N TYR A 478 -6.78 6.28 3.47
CA TYR A 478 -7.90 7.23 3.50
C TYR A 478 -8.17 7.83 4.88
N GLN A 479 -8.04 7.09 5.96
CA GLN A 479 -8.17 7.63 7.33
C GLN A 479 -7.14 8.71 7.65
N ARG A 480 -6.05 8.81 6.89
CA ARG A 480 -5.01 9.83 7.02
C ARG A 480 -5.20 11.05 6.13
N ILE A 481 -6.04 10.96 5.11
CA ILE A 481 -6.25 12.02 4.12
C ILE A 481 -7.16 13.14 4.64
N THR A 482 -7.96 12.92 5.66
CA THR A 482 -8.78 13.96 6.26
C THR A 482 -7.97 14.85 7.21
N ILE A 483 -6.98 15.56 6.68
CA ILE A 483 -6.43 16.76 7.29
C ILE A 483 -7.23 17.94 6.74
N ASP A 484 -8.53 17.97 6.96
CA ASP A 484 -9.22 19.25 6.94
C ASP A 484 -10.52 19.26 7.76
N SER A 485 -10.63 20.36 8.49
CA SER A 485 -11.83 21.04 8.96
C SER A 485 -12.70 20.35 10.01
N ASP A 486 -12.23 19.84 11.07
CA ASP A 486 -12.89 19.99 12.38
C ASP A 486 -12.15 19.19 13.48
N PRO A 487 -11.58 19.83 14.49
CA PRO A 487 -10.90 19.12 15.59
C PRO A 487 -11.81 18.20 16.40
N ALA A 488 -13.12 18.40 16.38
CA ALA A 488 -14.08 17.60 17.12
C ALA A 488 -14.34 16.21 16.50
N ASN A 489 -14.19 16.06 15.18
CA ASN A 489 -14.40 14.80 14.47
C ASN A 489 -13.19 13.87 14.47
N ARG A 490 -12.02 14.32 14.98
CA ARG A 490 -10.76 13.55 14.96
C ARG A 490 -10.61 12.58 16.12
N LEU A 491 -11.39 12.68 17.18
CA LEU A 491 -11.19 11.92 18.42
C LEU A 491 -11.87 10.54 18.46
N ASN A 492 -12.73 10.21 17.49
CA ASN A 492 -13.54 8.98 17.55
C ASN A 492 -13.28 7.95 16.43
N ASN A 493 -12.28 8.14 15.54
CA ASN A 493 -12.03 7.24 14.41
C ASN A 493 -11.07 6.06 14.73
N ASN A 494 -11.03 5.57 15.95
CA ASN A 494 -10.26 4.37 16.33
C ASN A 494 -11.06 3.06 16.23
N SER A 495 -12.13 3.00 15.47
CA SER A 495 -12.75 1.70 15.15
C SER A 495 -11.93 1.01 14.06
N LYS A 496 -11.01 0.13 14.47
CA LYS A 496 -10.34 -0.81 13.57
C LYS A 496 -11.39 -1.59 12.79
N ARG A 497 -11.48 -1.41 11.47
CA ARG A 497 -12.19 -2.38 10.63
C ARG A 497 -11.43 -3.69 10.73
N THR A 498 -12.05 -4.70 11.30
CA THR A 498 -11.57 -6.08 11.25
C THR A 498 -11.94 -6.64 9.88
N TYR A 499 -10.94 -6.89 9.06
CA TYR A 499 -11.14 -7.62 7.82
C TYR A 499 -11.17 -9.12 8.13
N SER A 500 -12.21 -9.80 7.64
CA SER A 500 -12.29 -11.25 7.82
C SER A 500 -11.55 -11.98 6.72
N TYR A 501 -10.63 -12.86 7.11
CA TYR A 501 -9.95 -13.80 6.22
C TYR A 501 -10.67 -15.16 6.14
N ASP A 502 -11.89 -15.29 6.66
CA ASP A 502 -12.61 -16.56 6.80
C ASP A 502 -12.74 -17.33 5.49
N GLU A 503 -13.07 -16.65 4.38
CA GLU A 503 -13.14 -17.29 3.07
C GLU A 503 -11.80 -17.80 2.57
N ALA A 504 -10.72 -17.07 2.83
CA ALA A 504 -9.37 -17.48 2.47
C ALA A 504 -8.91 -18.67 3.32
N VAL A 505 -9.23 -18.68 4.62
CA VAL A 505 -8.98 -19.80 5.53
C VAL A 505 -9.80 -21.04 5.11
N ALA A 506 -11.07 -20.86 4.71
CA ALA A 506 -11.90 -21.95 4.21
C ALA A 506 -11.33 -22.63 2.95
N ASP A 507 -10.78 -21.84 2.02
CA ASP A 507 -10.08 -22.36 0.85
C ASP A 507 -8.83 -23.17 1.26
N LEU A 508 -8.04 -22.69 2.23
CA LEU A 508 -6.87 -23.42 2.73
C LEU A 508 -7.26 -24.71 3.45
N ASN A 509 -8.33 -24.71 4.23
CA ASN A 509 -8.87 -25.91 4.84
C ASN A 509 -9.24 -26.97 3.78
N LYS A 510 -9.80 -26.52 2.65
CA LYS A 510 -10.09 -27.40 1.52
C LYS A 510 -8.83 -27.90 0.84
N ALA A 511 -7.84 -27.03 0.61
CA ALA A 511 -6.55 -27.40 0.03
C ALA A 511 -5.83 -28.46 0.90
N ILE A 512 -5.78 -28.26 2.21
CA ILE A 512 -5.18 -29.18 3.19
C ILE A 512 -5.91 -30.53 3.19
N LYS A 513 -7.25 -30.53 3.17
CA LYS A 513 -8.03 -31.77 3.11
C LYS A 513 -7.73 -32.57 1.84
N LEU A 514 -7.48 -31.90 0.72
CA LEU A 514 -7.15 -32.53 -0.56
C LEU A 514 -5.69 -32.94 -0.67
N PHE A 515 -4.79 -32.24 0.03
CA PHE A 515 -3.36 -32.53 0.06
C PHE A 515 -2.76 -32.20 1.44
N PRO A 516 -2.86 -33.13 2.41
CA PRO A 516 -2.40 -32.90 3.79
C PRO A 516 -0.89 -32.68 3.95
N ASP A 517 -0.08 -33.20 3.03
CA ASP A 517 1.38 -33.10 3.10
C ASP A 517 1.95 -31.80 2.54
N LEU A 518 1.10 -30.86 2.09
CA LEU A 518 1.55 -29.60 1.54
C LEU A 518 1.76 -28.56 2.66
N ALA A 519 2.98 -28.49 3.19
CA ALA A 519 3.37 -27.59 4.28
C ALA A 519 3.02 -26.10 4.00
N TYR A 520 3.07 -25.67 2.76
CA TYR A 520 2.75 -24.29 2.38
C TYR A 520 1.30 -23.89 2.65
N SER A 521 0.36 -24.83 2.61
CA SER A 521 -1.04 -24.56 2.94
C SER A 521 -1.23 -24.28 4.43
N TYR A 522 -0.50 -24.98 5.29
CA TYR A 522 -0.48 -24.74 6.75
C TYR A 522 0.19 -23.42 7.07
N TYR A 523 1.35 -23.14 6.47
CA TYR A 523 2.03 -21.86 6.63
C TYR A 523 1.12 -20.68 6.27
N ASN A 524 0.46 -20.74 5.12
CA ASN A 524 -0.46 -19.70 4.70
C ASN A 524 -1.64 -19.57 5.68
N ARG A 525 -2.20 -20.70 6.17
CA ARG A 525 -3.34 -20.71 7.09
C ARG A 525 -2.95 -20.16 8.46
N ALA A 526 -1.78 -20.50 8.98
CA ALA A 526 -1.23 -19.93 10.21
C ALA A 526 -1.16 -18.40 10.13
N ASN A 527 -0.63 -17.86 9.02
CA ASN A 527 -0.54 -16.42 8.81
C ASN A 527 -1.91 -15.75 8.82
N LEU A 528 -2.90 -16.32 8.12
CA LEU A 528 -4.24 -15.73 8.06
C LEU A 528 -4.98 -15.82 9.40
N LYS A 529 -4.83 -16.92 10.13
CA LYS A 529 -5.38 -17.07 11.50
C LYS A 529 -4.75 -16.08 12.48
N ALA A 530 -3.44 -15.86 12.40
CA ALA A 530 -2.75 -14.86 13.23
C ALA A 530 -3.30 -13.45 12.95
N LEU A 531 -3.49 -13.07 11.68
CA LEU A 531 -4.09 -11.80 11.27
C LEU A 531 -5.54 -11.63 11.72
N SER A 532 -6.29 -12.74 11.82
CA SER A 532 -7.67 -12.76 12.32
C SER A 532 -7.74 -12.73 13.86
N GLY A 533 -6.60 -12.68 14.56
CA GLY A 533 -6.54 -12.70 16.04
C GLY A 533 -6.65 -14.08 16.66
N SER A 534 -6.71 -15.16 15.87
CA SER A 534 -6.78 -16.55 16.34
C SER A 534 -5.38 -17.13 16.55
N LEU A 535 -4.56 -16.48 17.38
CA LEU A 535 -3.17 -16.87 17.64
C LEU A 535 -3.00 -18.34 18.12
N PRO A 536 -3.81 -18.87 19.08
CA PRO A 536 -3.66 -20.26 19.49
C PRO A 536 -3.79 -21.25 18.33
N GLU A 537 -4.78 -21.04 17.45
CA GLU A 537 -5.03 -21.89 16.30
C GLU A 537 -3.96 -21.73 15.19
N ALA A 538 -3.31 -20.56 15.14
CA ALA A 538 -2.21 -20.32 14.20
C ALA A 538 -0.94 -21.09 14.62
N PHE A 539 -0.74 -21.35 15.90
CA PHE A 539 0.39 -22.15 16.40
C PHE A 539 0.22 -23.66 16.19
N GLU A 540 -1.00 -24.13 15.93
CA GLU A 540 -1.26 -25.54 15.62
C GLU A 540 -0.92 -25.90 14.17
N ASP A 541 -0.86 -24.93 13.29
CA ASP A 541 -0.55 -25.08 11.87
C ASP A 541 0.95 -25.02 11.62
#